data_bd81f1831d3416355498bae37a7aad7c
#
_entry.id   bd81f1831d3416355498bae37a7aad7c
#
_cell.length_a   1.000
_cell.length_b   1.000
_cell.length_c   1.000
_cell.angle_alpha   90.00
_cell.angle_beta   90.00
_cell.angle_gamma   90.00
#
_symmetry.space_group_name_H-M   'P 1'
#
loop_
_entity.id
_entity.type
_entity.pdbx_description
1 polymer ?
#
loop_
_entity_poly.entity_id
_entity_poly.type
_entity_poly.pdbx_seq_one_letter_code
_entity_poly.pdbx_strand_id
1 'polypeptide(L)'
;MIKSKKVTQHFSDLFTSRAIYVWGFNCQVINGETIKKAIAIHKGDKKYNEEYYLAKLKEGEGHFGADCSGSFYPISGYDTTAQGYYNKCVSKGKVEDIPSDKPCMVFIRENLKIVHIGWYDGKGRVYEMKNSKQNCRHDLLSARKWTYYGIPEFVDYSDLDESEGKCMIELDTLKKGDKGEQVKTLQRLLKALGYSVGLSGADGDFGKNTEKALVKYQKKEGLTQDGICGQKTWESLLK
;
A
#
# COMPACT_ATOMS: atom_id res chain seq x y z
N MET A 1 9.14 -20.16 1.86
CA MET A 1 8.62 -18.77 1.91
C MET A 1 8.42 -18.24 0.50
N ILE A 2 7.41 -17.42 0.28
CA ILE A 2 7.11 -16.77 -1.00
C ILE A 2 7.67 -15.34 -1.02
N LYS A 3 8.20 -14.86 -2.15
CA LYS A 3 8.71 -13.50 -2.30
C LYS A 3 7.59 -12.46 -2.17
N SER A 4 7.87 -11.32 -1.52
CA SER A 4 6.86 -10.28 -1.23
C SER A 4 6.25 -9.68 -2.50
N LYS A 5 7.02 -9.50 -3.55
CA LYS A 5 6.54 -9.06 -4.88
C LYS A 5 5.55 -10.05 -5.49
N LYS A 6 5.75 -11.37 -5.32
CA LYS A 6 4.80 -12.39 -5.79
C LYS A 6 3.48 -12.36 -5.01
N VAL A 7 3.53 -12.07 -3.70
CA VAL A 7 2.30 -11.89 -2.91
C VAL A 7 1.52 -10.69 -3.42
N THR A 8 2.18 -9.56 -3.62
CA THR A 8 1.53 -8.34 -4.16
C THR A 8 0.99 -8.58 -5.57
N GLN A 9 1.73 -9.31 -6.42
CA GLN A 9 1.25 -9.67 -7.76
C GLN A 9 -0.01 -10.54 -7.70
N HIS A 10 -0.05 -11.55 -6.83
CA HIS A 10 -1.24 -12.40 -6.64
C HIS A 10 -2.50 -11.55 -6.32
N PHE A 11 -2.40 -10.58 -5.41
CA PHE A 11 -3.52 -9.69 -5.10
C PHE A 11 -3.87 -8.73 -6.23
N SER A 12 -2.88 -8.27 -6.97
CA SER A 12 -3.10 -7.49 -8.20
C SER A 12 -3.86 -8.30 -9.25
N ASP A 13 -3.52 -9.58 -9.41
CA ASP A 13 -4.19 -10.49 -10.35
C ASP A 13 -5.64 -10.75 -9.93
N LEU A 14 -5.92 -10.96 -8.64
CA LEU A 14 -7.28 -11.08 -8.12
C LEU A 14 -8.11 -9.83 -8.39
N PHE A 15 -7.51 -8.65 -8.21
CA PHE A 15 -8.19 -7.38 -8.47
C PHE A 15 -8.46 -7.18 -9.97
N THR A 16 -7.46 -7.40 -10.84
CA THR A 16 -7.58 -7.20 -12.29
C THR A 16 -8.50 -8.23 -12.95
N SER A 17 -8.52 -9.47 -12.44
CA SER A 17 -9.44 -10.52 -12.89
C SER A 17 -10.86 -10.36 -12.33
N ARG A 18 -11.12 -9.32 -11.53
CA ARG A 18 -12.42 -9.06 -10.88
C ARG A 18 -12.90 -10.24 -10.04
N ALA A 19 -12.02 -10.78 -9.18
CA ALA A 19 -12.37 -11.87 -8.28
C ALA A 19 -13.59 -11.53 -7.42
N ILE A 20 -14.49 -12.50 -7.28
CA ILE A 20 -15.79 -12.36 -6.60
C ILE A 20 -15.65 -12.76 -5.12
N TYR A 21 -16.25 -11.99 -4.23
CA TYR A 21 -16.31 -12.39 -2.82
C TYR A 21 -17.29 -13.54 -2.63
N VAL A 22 -16.76 -14.69 -2.23
CA VAL A 22 -17.57 -15.86 -1.90
C VAL A 22 -17.11 -16.41 -0.55
N TRP A 23 -18.01 -16.45 0.43
CA TRP A 23 -17.72 -16.95 1.78
C TRP A 23 -17.25 -18.41 1.75
N GLY A 24 -16.14 -18.69 2.44
CA GLY A 24 -15.55 -20.02 2.52
C GLY A 24 -14.80 -20.48 1.26
N PHE A 25 -14.57 -19.59 0.29
CA PHE A 25 -13.78 -19.90 -0.90
C PHE A 25 -12.32 -19.50 -0.74
N ASN A 26 -11.43 -20.38 -1.20
CA ASN A 26 -9.97 -20.27 -1.13
C ASN A 26 -9.33 -20.02 -2.53
N CYS A 27 -9.79 -19.01 -3.24
CA CYS A 27 -9.36 -18.68 -4.62
C CYS A 27 -9.66 -19.79 -5.64
N GLN A 28 -10.80 -20.41 -5.53
CA GLN A 28 -11.23 -21.45 -6.49
C GLN A 28 -12.15 -20.84 -7.56
N VAL A 29 -12.21 -21.50 -8.71
CA VAL A 29 -13.11 -21.08 -9.79
C VAL A 29 -14.55 -21.30 -9.37
N ILE A 30 -15.40 -20.29 -9.58
CA ILE A 30 -16.83 -20.37 -9.33
C ILE A 30 -17.46 -21.16 -10.46
N ASN A 31 -17.99 -22.33 -10.16
CA ASN A 31 -18.75 -23.19 -11.08
C ASN A 31 -19.76 -24.04 -10.30
N GLY A 32 -20.60 -24.78 -11.01
CA GLY A 32 -21.64 -25.60 -10.40
C GLY A 32 -21.11 -26.60 -9.38
N GLU A 33 -19.93 -27.20 -9.59
CA GLU A 33 -19.33 -28.16 -8.66
C GLU A 33 -18.84 -27.51 -7.36
N THR A 34 -18.08 -26.38 -7.48
CA THR A 34 -17.55 -25.67 -6.31
C THR A 34 -18.68 -25.06 -5.46
N ILE A 35 -19.72 -24.56 -6.11
CA ILE A 35 -20.91 -24.03 -5.42
C ILE A 35 -21.69 -25.14 -4.72
N LYS A 36 -21.90 -26.29 -5.37
CA LYS A 36 -22.56 -27.44 -4.74
C LYS A 36 -21.82 -27.93 -3.49
N LYS A 37 -20.48 -27.97 -3.54
CA LYS A 37 -19.64 -28.30 -2.37
C LYS A 37 -19.82 -27.28 -1.24
N ALA A 38 -19.81 -25.99 -1.56
CA ALA A 38 -20.00 -24.92 -0.57
C ALA A 38 -21.39 -24.99 0.11
N ILE A 39 -22.45 -25.22 -0.66
CA ILE A 39 -23.81 -25.42 -0.12
C ILE A 39 -23.84 -26.59 0.87
N ALA A 40 -23.17 -27.68 0.53
CA ALA A 40 -23.14 -28.87 1.41
C ALA A 40 -22.37 -28.60 2.72
N ILE A 41 -21.23 -27.89 2.63
CA ILE A 41 -20.41 -27.54 3.81
C ILE A 41 -21.15 -26.57 4.75
N HIS A 42 -21.84 -25.57 4.19
CA HIS A 42 -22.53 -24.52 4.96
C HIS A 42 -24.03 -24.76 5.14
N LYS A 43 -24.46 -26.02 5.03
CA LYS A 43 -25.86 -26.41 5.23
C LYS A 43 -26.36 -25.97 6.61
N GLY A 44 -27.41 -25.15 6.61
CA GLY A 44 -28.00 -24.61 7.84
C GLY A 44 -27.46 -23.26 8.30
N ASP A 45 -26.48 -22.70 7.61
CA ASP A 45 -26.08 -21.29 7.83
C ASP A 45 -27.20 -20.35 7.38
N LYS A 46 -27.59 -19.41 8.26
CA LYS A 46 -28.69 -18.48 7.97
C LYS A 46 -28.32 -17.37 6.98
N LYS A 47 -27.03 -17.02 6.89
CA LYS A 47 -26.54 -15.92 6.08
C LYS A 47 -25.93 -16.41 4.77
N TYR A 48 -25.16 -17.51 4.84
CA TYR A 48 -24.45 -18.09 3.70
C TYR A 48 -25.13 -19.41 3.31
N ASN A 49 -26.42 -19.32 2.98
CA ASN A 49 -27.29 -20.42 2.61
C ASN A 49 -27.20 -20.75 1.11
N GLU A 50 -28.01 -21.70 0.67
CA GLU A 50 -28.09 -22.14 -0.73
C GLU A 50 -28.39 -20.98 -1.68
N GLU A 51 -29.34 -20.11 -1.33
CA GLU A 51 -29.70 -18.93 -2.15
C GLU A 51 -28.52 -18.00 -2.36
N TYR A 52 -27.73 -17.74 -1.30
CA TYR A 52 -26.50 -16.96 -1.38
C TYR A 52 -25.50 -17.56 -2.40
N TYR A 53 -25.25 -18.87 -2.32
CA TYR A 53 -24.27 -19.52 -3.20
C TYR A 53 -24.76 -19.61 -4.66
N LEU A 54 -26.04 -19.86 -4.90
CA LEU A 54 -26.61 -19.84 -6.23
C LEU A 54 -26.57 -18.44 -6.85
N ALA A 55 -26.79 -17.39 -6.05
CA ALA A 55 -26.59 -16.02 -6.51
C ALA A 55 -25.15 -15.74 -6.89
N LYS A 56 -24.17 -16.28 -6.16
CA LYS A 56 -22.74 -16.14 -6.50
C LYS A 56 -22.35 -16.91 -7.77
N LEU A 57 -22.93 -18.06 -8.03
CA LEU A 57 -22.76 -18.77 -9.31
C LEU A 57 -23.23 -17.88 -10.49
N LYS A 58 -24.41 -17.31 -10.36
CA LYS A 58 -24.99 -16.42 -11.39
C LYS A 58 -24.16 -15.15 -11.60
N GLU A 59 -23.60 -14.59 -10.50
CA GLU A 59 -22.80 -13.35 -10.54
C GLU A 59 -21.43 -13.58 -11.21
N GLY A 60 -20.81 -14.74 -10.98
CA GLY A 60 -19.38 -14.89 -11.24
C GLY A 60 -18.94 -16.25 -11.75
N GLU A 61 -19.77 -17.00 -12.47
CA GLU A 61 -19.35 -18.25 -13.10
C GLU A 61 -18.10 -18.07 -13.97
N GLY A 62 -17.09 -18.90 -13.76
CA GLY A 62 -15.79 -18.79 -14.43
C GLY A 62 -14.79 -17.84 -13.78
N HIS A 63 -15.20 -16.96 -12.86
CA HIS A 63 -14.31 -16.09 -12.09
C HIS A 63 -13.71 -16.83 -10.88
N PHE A 64 -12.59 -16.31 -10.34
CA PHE A 64 -12.09 -16.74 -9.05
C PHE A 64 -12.98 -16.21 -7.93
N GLY A 65 -13.29 -17.09 -6.96
CA GLY A 65 -14.01 -16.76 -5.74
C GLY A 65 -13.13 -16.92 -4.51
N ALA A 66 -13.17 -15.94 -3.59
CA ALA A 66 -12.48 -16.02 -2.31
C ALA A 66 -13.23 -15.20 -1.24
N ASP A 67 -13.09 -15.57 0.04
CA ASP A 67 -13.35 -14.66 1.13
C ASP A 67 -12.08 -13.90 1.55
N CYS A 68 -12.15 -13.09 2.61
CA CYS A 68 -11.03 -12.26 3.03
C CYS A 68 -9.79 -13.08 3.42
N SER A 69 -9.94 -14.20 4.10
CA SER A 69 -8.85 -15.10 4.51
C SER A 69 -8.47 -16.09 3.41
N GLY A 70 -9.45 -16.59 2.69
CA GLY A 70 -9.26 -17.54 1.59
C GLY A 70 -8.45 -16.96 0.43
N SER A 71 -8.43 -15.63 0.27
CA SER A 71 -7.59 -14.96 -0.72
C SER A 71 -6.08 -15.17 -0.49
N PHE A 72 -5.68 -15.51 0.74
CA PHE A 72 -4.28 -15.81 1.10
C PHE A 72 -3.91 -17.29 0.97
N TYR A 73 -4.89 -18.19 0.84
CA TYR A 73 -4.63 -19.63 0.80
C TYR A 73 -3.63 -20.06 -0.28
N PRO A 74 -3.73 -19.62 -1.55
CA PRO A 74 -2.83 -20.07 -2.62
C PRO A 74 -1.36 -19.71 -2.40
N ILE A 75 -1.11 -18.65 -1.63
CA ILE A 75 0.24 -18.14 -1.39
C ILE A 75 0.83 -18.56 -0.05
N SER A 76 -0.02 -18.88 0.94
CA SER A 76 0.40 -19.27 2.28
C SER A 76 0.33 -20.79 2.51
N GLY A 77 -0.55 -21.47 1.82
CA GLY A 77 -0.92 -22.87 2.09
C GLY A 77 -1.75 -23.05 3.37
N TYR A 78 -2.15 -21.96 4.05
CA TYR A 78 -2.90 -22.03 5.31
C TYR A 78 -4.40 -21.86 5.08
N ASP A 79 -5.16 -22.91 5.32
CA ASP A 79 -6.63 -22.83 5.41
C ASP A 79 -7.02 -22.37 6.82
N THR A 80 -7.12 -21.06 7.01
CA THR A 80 -7.35 -20.46 8.32
C THR A 80 -8.11 -19.13 8.22
N THR A 81 -8.60 -18.66 9.36
CA THR A 81 -9.33 -17.39 9.48
C THR A 81 -8.39 -16.17 9.51
N ALA A 82 -8.94 -14.96 9.39
CA ALA A 82 -8.19 -13.72 9.59
C ALA A 82 -7.47 -13.68 10.95
N GLN A 83 -8.10 -14.20 12.03
CA GLN A 83 -7.46 -14.35 13.35
C GLN A 83 -6.30 -15.34 13.30
N GLY A 84 -6.43 -16.44 12.58
CA GLY A 84 -5.36 -17.43 12.40
C GLY A 84 -4.15 -16.82 11.69
N TYR A 85 -4.35 -16.05 10.63
CA TYR A 85 -3.27 -15.30 9.97
C TYR A 85 -2.61 -14.27 10.90
N TYR A 86 -3.41 -13.54 11.68
CA TYR A 86 -2.86 -12.59 12.66
C TYR A 86 -1.94 -13.31 13.66
N ASN A 87 -2.33 -14.49 14.14
CA ASN A 87 -1.54 -15.27 15.08
C ASN A 87 -0.20 -15.73 14.48
N LYS A 88 -0.15 -16.01 13.18
CA LYS A 88 1.03 -16.44 12.41
C LYS A 88 1.95 -15.30 11.95
N CYS A 89 1.66 -14.06 12.30
CA CYS A 89 2.58 -12.96 12.02
C CYS A 89 3.74 -12.96 13.03
N VAL A 90 4.97 -12.84 12.52
CA VAL A 90 6.21 -12.80 13.32
C VAL A 90 6.42 -11.45 14.00
N SER A 91 5.87 -10.38 13.43
CA SER A 91 5.86 -9.03 14.00
C SER A 91 4.48 -8.42 13.79
N LYS A 92 4.01 -7.65 14.74
CA LYS A 92 2.67 -7.04 14.77
C LYS A 92 2.73 -5.67 15.41
N GLY A 93 1.91 -4.75 14.91
CA GLY A 93 1.79 -3.41 15.48
C GLY A 93 0.43 -2.79 15.16
N LYS A 94 0.20 -1.59 15.69
CA LYS A 94 -0.95 -0.79 15.28
C LYS A 94 -0.76 -0.28 13.86
N VAL A 95 -1.84 -0.08 13.13
CA VAL A 95 -1.76 0.40 11.74
C VAL A 95 -1.12 1.78 11.61
N GLU A 96 -1.14 2.57 12.67
CA GLU A 96 -0.47 3.87 12.76
C GLU A 96 1.06 3.77 12.59
N ASP A 97 1.63 2.61 13.00
CA ASP A 97 3.05 2.31 12.93
C ASP A 97 3.41 1.41 11.73
N ILE A 98 2.52 1.31 10.73
CA ILE A 98 2.75 0.44 9.57
C ILE A 98 3.99 0.90 8.79
N PRO A 99 4.91 -0.01 8.43
CA PRO A 99 6.02 0.33 7.56
C PRO A 99 5.54 0.90 6.22
N SER A 100 6.01 2.08 5.85
CA SER A 100 5.53 2.78 4.64
C SER A 100 5.96 2.15 3.33
N ASP A 101 7.03 1.35 3.35
CA ASP A 101 7.72 0.78 2.19
C ASP A 101 7.69 -0.76 2.15
N LYS A 102 7.08 -1.39 3.16
CA LYS A 102 7.07 -2.85 3.28
C LYS A 102 5.66 -3.41 3.15
N PRO A 103 5.38 -4.21 2.10
CA PRO A 103 4.10 -4.89 2.00
C PRO A 103 3.85 -5.81 3.20
N CYS A 104 2.64 -5.82 3.72
CA CYS A 104 2.30 -6.65 4.88
C CYS A 104 0.79 -6.90 4.99
N MET A 105 0.40 -7.76 5.90
CA MET A 105 -1.00 -7.95 6.22
C MET A 105 -1.54 -6.79 7.05
N VAL A 106 -2.79 -6.39 6.81
CA VAL A 106 -3.54 -5.45 7.64
C VAL A 106 -4.83 -6.11 8.12
N PHE A 107 -5.25 -5.72 9.33
CA PHE A 107 -6.32 -6.40 10.04
C PHE A 107 -7.32 -5.42 10.64
N ILE A 108 -8.59 -5.83 10.67
CA ILE A 108 -9.64 -5.15 11.43
C ILE A 108 -9.98 -5.99 12.65
N ARG A 109 -9.98 -5.35 13.83
CA ARG A 109 -10.38 -5.95 15.09
C ARG A 109 -11.72 -5.39 15.54
N GLU A 110 -12.64 -6.28 15.88
CA GLU A 110 -13.93 -5.96 16.48
C GLU A 110 -14.14 -6.88 17.70
N ASN A 111 -14.64 -6.33 18.80
CA ASN A 111 -14.94 -7.10 20.00
C ASN A 111 -13.84 -8.11 20.40
N LEU A 112 -12.56 -7.63 20.42
CA LEU A 112 -11.38 -8.43 20.80
C LEU A 112 -10.98 -9.54 19.79
N LYS A 113 -11.65 -9.66 18.65
CA LYS A 113 -11.32 -10.63 17.60
C LYS A 113 -10.92 -9.94 16.31
N ILE A 114 -10.00 -10.54 15.58
CA ILE A 114 -9.69 -10.13 14.20
C ILE A 114 -10.79 -10.70 13.31
N VAL A 115 -11.49 -9.81 12.61
CA VAL A 115 -12.67 -10.16 11.79
C VAL A 115 -12.43 -9.99 10.29
N HIS A 116 -11.36 -9.30 9.92
CA HIS A 116 -11.04 -9.05 8.51
C HIS A 116 -9.54 -8.91 8.28
N ILE A 117 -9.11 -9.19 7.04
CA ILE A 117 -7.71 -9.15 6.62
C ILE A 117 -7.60 -8.58 5.20
N GLY A 118 -6.52 -7.84 4.93
CA GLY A 118 -6.12 -7.36 3.62
C GLY A 118 -4.61 -7.39 3.45
N TRP A 119 -4.15 -7.11 2.24
CA TRP A 119 -2.74 -6.99 1.90
C TRP A 119 -2.39 -5.54 1.58
N TYR A 120 -1.58 -4.92 2.43
CA TYR A 120 -0.99 -3.61 2.20
C TYR A 120 0.16 -3.74 1.20
N ASP A 121 0.18 -2.92 0.17
CA ASP A 121 1.13 -3.02 -0.94
C ASP A 121 2.50 -2.36 -0.69
N GLY A 122 2.70 -1.75 0.50
CA GLY A 122 3.89 -0.95 0.80
C GLY A 122 3.90 0.43 0.13
N LYS A 123 2.79 0.85 -0.51
CA LYS A 123 2.69 2.10 -1.29
C LYS A 123 1.41 2.90 -0.96
N GLY A 124 0.85 2.68 0.22
CA GLY A 124 -0.31 3.43 0.72
C GLY A 124 -1.67 2.82 0.39
N ARG A 125 -1.75 1.64 -0.26
CA ARG A 125 -3.02 1.02 -0.65
C ARG A 125 -3.13 -0.41 -0.14
N VAL A 126 -4.36 -0.90 -0.08
CA VAL A 126 -4.69 -2.24 0.43
C VAL A 126 -5.53 -3.00 -0.59
N TYR A 127 -5.10 -4.21 -0.91
CA TYR A 127 -5.93 -5.21 -1.58
C TYR A 127 -6.74 -5.97 -0.53
N GLU A 128 -8.03 -6.13 -0.75
CA GLU A 128 -8.90 -6.91 0.12
C GLU A 128 -10.05 -7.57 -0.63
N MET A 129 -10.43 -8.76 -0.24
CA MET A 129 -11.74 -9.34 -0.55
C MET A 129 -12.74 -8.75 0.44
N LYS A 130 -13.40 -7.64 0.08
CA LYS A 130 -14.05 -6.74 1.03
C LYS A 130 -15.35 -7.30 1.60
N ASN A 131 -16.27 -7.65 0.75
CA ASN A 131 -17.56 -8.26 1.09
C ASN A 131 -18.33 -8.64 -0.19
N SER A 132 -19.48 -9.27 -0.03
CA SER A 132 -20.32 -9.80 -1.12
C SER A 132 -20.85 -8.75 -2.11
N LYS A 133 -20.84 -7.46 -1.75
CA LYS A 133 -21.32 -6.37 -2.63
C LYS A 133 -20.17 -5.66 -3.37
N GLN A 134 -18.98 -5.65 -2.80
CA GLN A 134 -17.85 -4.87 -3.28
C GLN A 134 -16.73 -5.73 -3.86
N ASN A 135 -16.76 -7.04 -3.62
CA ASN A 135 -15.80 -8.01 -4.14
C ASN A 135 -14.32 -7.64 -3.85
N CYS A 136 -13.40 -7.92 -4.76
CA CYS A 136 -12.00 -7.53 -4.63
C CYS A 136 -11.83 -6.02 -4.82
N ARG A 137 -11.09 -5.37 -3.91
CA ARG A 137 -10.81 -3.93 -3.94
C ARG A 137 -9.32 -3.66 -3.77
N HIS A 138 -8.89 -2.51 -4.31
CA HIS A 138 -7.56 -1.93 -4.10
C HIS A 138 -7.73 -0.45 -3.78
N ASP A 139 -7.97 -0.15 -2.52
CA ASP A 139 -8.31 1.18 -2.02
C ASP A 139 -7.15 1.77 -1.22
N LEU A 140 -7.17 3.10 -0.95
CA LEU A 140 -6.20 3.71 -0.03
C LEU A 140 -6.30 3.07 1.36
N LEU A 141 -5.17 2.94 2.06
CA LEU A 141 -5.14 2.45 3.46
C LEU A 141 -6.10 3.27 4.34
N SER A 142 -6.19 4.59 4.12
CA SER A 142 -7.07 5.50 4.85
C SER A 142 -8.56 5.35 4.52
N ALA A 143 -8.92 4.64 3.43
CA ALA A 143 -10.32 4.44 3.04
C ALA A 143 -11.12 3.51 3.98
N ARG A 144 -10.43 2.85 4.92
CA ARG A 144 -11.04 1.95 5.91
C ARG A 144 -10.31 2.04 7.27
N LYS A 145 -11.02 1.80 8.37
CA LYS A 145 -10.44 1.76 9.71
C LYS A 145 -9.72 0.43 9.97
N TRP A 146 -8.54 0.28 9.41
CA TRP A 146 -7.64 -0.80 9.77
C TRP A 146 -7.15 -0.60 11.21
N THR A 147 -6.89 -1.68 11.94
CA THR A 147 -6.55 -1.62 13.38
C THR A 147 -5.10 -2.02 13.63
N TYR A 148 -4.67 -3.08 12.96
CA TYR A 148 -3.33 -3.66 13.13
C TYR A 148 -2.70 -3.97 11.79
N TYR A 149 -1.37 -4.05 11.79
CA TYR A 149 -0.61 -4.72 10.73
C TYR A 149 0.13 -5.93 11.29
N GLY A 150 0.60 -6.80 10.40
CA GLY A 150 1.44 -7.93 10.76
C GLY A 150 2.31 -8.39 9.61
N ILE A 151 3.54 -8.75 9.95
CA ILE A 151 4.52 -9.33 9.02
C ILE A 151 4.32 -10.85 9.05
N PRO A 152 3.84 -11.48 7.98
CA PRO A 152 3.57 -12.91 7.96
C PRO A 152 4.85 -13.74 7.89
N GLU A 153 4.86 -14.90 8.57
CA GLU A 153 6.00 -15.82 8.64
C GLU A 153 6.35 -16.47 7.28
N PHE A 154 5.38 -16.58 6.37
CA PHE A 154 5.56 -17.27 5.09
C PHE A 154 6.09 -16.36 3.95
N VAL A 155 6.29 -15.05 4.21
CA VAL A 155 6.77 -14.10 3.20
C VAL A 155 8.26 -13.84 3.37
N ASP A 156 8.98 -13.98 2.27
CA ASP A 156 10.38 -13.59 2.14
C ASP A 156 10.47 -12.19 1.54
N TYR A 157 11.08 -11.28 2.27
CA TYR A 157 11.24 -9.87 1.90
C TYR A 157 12.59 -9.54 1.28
N SER A 158 13.42 -10.55 0.96
CA SER A 158 14.74 -10.32 0.35
C SER A 158 14.66 -9.82 -1.11
N ASP A 159 13.45 -9.76 -1.67
CA ASP A 159 13.16 -9.14 -2.97
C ASP A 159 12.81 -7.65 -2.88
N LEU A 160 12.70 -7.11 -1.67
CA LEU A 160 12.61 -5.67 -1.48
C LEU A 160 14.05 -5.13 -1.50
N ASP A 161 14.44 -4.53 -2.62
CA ASP A 161 15.66 -3.73 -2.64
C ASP A 161 15.47 -2.51 -1.73
N GLU A 162 16.46 -2.23 -0.88
CA GLU A 162 16.47 -1.00 -0.08
C GLU A 162 16.38 0.26 -0.95
N SER A 163 16.71 0.15 -2.24
CA SER A 163 16.59 1.21 -3.23
C SER A 163 15.17 1.44 -3.76
N GLU A 164 14.27 0.43 -3.75
CA GLU A 164 12.89 0.61 -4.25
C GLU A 164 11.94 1.28 -3.24
N GLY A 165 12.29 1.30 -1.95
CA GLY A 165 11.57 2.08 -0.92
C GLY A 165 11.96 3.56 -0.90
N LYS A 166 13.10 3.90 -1.47
CA LYS A 166 13.47 5.26 -1.79
C LYS A 166 12.93 5.55 -3.20
N CYS A 167 11.87 6.34 -3.29
CA CYS A 167 11.60 7.10 -4.49
C CYS A 167 12.84 7.97 -4.73
N MET A 168 13.82 7.43 -5.46
CA MET A 168 14.97 8.17 -5.92
C MET A 168 14.46 9.12 -7.01
N ILE A 169 13.88 10.24 -6.60
CA ILE A 169 13.86 11.41 -7.46
C ILE A 169 15.33 11.79 -7.57
N GLU A 170 15.95 11.51 -8.71
CA GLU A 170 17.27 12.09 -9.01
C GLU A 170 17.09 13.60 -9.00
N LEU A 171 17.51 14.20 -7.91
CA LEU A 171 17.52 15.66 -7.77
C LEU A 171 18.89 16.15 -8.22
N ASP A 172 18.86 16.90 -9.30
CA ASP A 172 20.06 17.51 -9.83
C ASP A 172 20.70 18.45 -8.80
N THR A 173 22.01 18.56 -8.85
CA THR A 173 22.68 19.63 -8.13
C THR A 173 22.39 20.96 -8.84
N LEU A 174 21.65 21.84 -8.15
CA LEU A 174 21.21 23.11 -8.69
C LEU A 174 22.10 24.27 -8.21
N LYS A 175 22.44 25.13 -9.12
CA LYS A 175 23.24 26.33 -8.87
C LYS A 175 22.75 27.49 -9.70
N LYS A 176 23.27 28.67 -9.44
CA LYS A 176 22.94 29.87 -10.20
C LYS A 176 23.19 29.67 -11.70
N GLY A 177 22.20 30.04 -12.49
CA GLY A 177 22.17 29.89 -13.95
C GLY A 177 21.33 28.70 -14.42
N ASP A 178 21.04 27.73 -13.54
CA ASP A 178 20.19 26.57 -13.88
C ASP A 178 18.72 26.99 -14.04
N LYS A 179 17.98 26.24 -14.88
CA LYS A 179 16.57 26.48 -15.17
C LYS A 179 15.77 25.17 -15.20
N GLY A 180 14.47 25.27 -14.94
CA GLY A 180 13.55 24.15 -15.10
C GLY A 180 12.70 23.84 -13.87
N GLU A 181 11.98 22.71 -13.92
CA GLU A 181 11.01 22.35 -12.86
C GLU A 181 11.67 22.02 -11.52
N GLN A 182 12.88 21.50 -11.49
CA GLN A 182 13.59 21.25 -10.23
C GLN A 182 13.99 22.57 -9.56
N VAL A 183 14.41 23.59 -10.32
CA VAL A 183 14.66 24.96 -9.81
C VAL A 183 13.37 25.55 -9.24
N LYS A 184 12.27 25.39 -9.95
CA LYS A 184 10.95 25.87 -9.52
C LYS A 184 10.48 25.17 -8.23
N THR A 185 10.78 23.88 -8.09
CA THR A 185 10.51 23.11 -6.87
C THR A 185 11.33 23.64 -5.70
N LEU A 186 12.64 23.86 -5.90
CA LEU A 186 13.51 24.46 -4.90
C LEU A 186 12.99 25.83 -4.44
N GLN A 187 12.60 26.68 -5.38
CA GLN A 187 12.05 28.02 -5.09
C GLN A 187 10.75 27.94 -4.28
N ARG A 188 9.85 26.97 -4.59
CA ARG A 188 8.61 26.73 -3.84
C ARG A 188 8.90 26.30 -2.40
N LEU A 189 9.86 25.38 -2.20
CA LEU A 189 10.27 24.93 -0.87
C LEU A 189 10.87 26.08 -0.05
N LEU A 190 11.82 26.84 -0.62
CA LEU A 190 12.41 28.00 0.04
C LEU A 190 11.34 29.04 0.43
N LYS A 191 10.40 29.30 -0.48
CA LYS A 191 9.27 30.22 -0.21
C LYS A 191 8.34 29.71 0.90
N ALA A 192 8.01 28.43 0.92
CA ALA A 192 7.21 27.79 1.97
C ALA A 192 7.89 27.89 3.34
N LEU A 193 9.23 27.85 3.37
CA LEU A 193 10.05 28.03 4.57
C LEU A 193 10.31 29.51 4.93
N GLY A 194 9.67 30.47 4.22
CA GLY A 194 9.74 31.88 4.52
C GLY A 194 10.92 32.65 3.90
N TYR A 195 11.67 32.03 2.98
CA TYR A 195 12.76 32.69 2.27
C TYR A 195 12.28 33.33 0.96
N SER A 196 12.58 34.62 0.77
CA SER A 196 12.20 35.34 -0.44
C SER A 196 13.12 34.99 -1.62
N VAL A 197 12.52 34.47 -2.69
CA VAL A 197 13.21 34.14 -3.95
C VAL A 197 13.09 35.26 -5.00
N GLY A 198 12.57 36.42 -4.59
CA GLY A 198 12.40 37.59 -5.47
C GLY A 198 10.96 37.82 -5.93
N LEU A 199 10.72 38.89 -6.67
CA LEU A 199 9.39 39.30 -7.13
C LEU A 199 8.75 38.31 -8.13
N SER A 200 9.58 37.69 -8.96
CA SER A 200 9.12 36.65 -9.93
C SER A 200 8.64 35.35 -9.28
N GLY A 201 8.90 35.20 -7.98
CA GLY A 201 8.47 34.00 -7.24
C GLY A 201 9.18 32.73 -7.70
N ALA A 202 8.44 31.62 -7.78
CA ALA A 202 8.94 30.33 -8.25
C ALA A 202 8.80 30.24 -9.79
N ASP A 203 9.69 30.94 -10.50
CA ASP A 203 9.70 31.06 -11.97
C ASP A 203 10.49 29.95 -12.68
N GLY A 204 11.30 29.19 -11.93
CA GLY A 204 12.16 28.14 -12.48
C GLY A 204 13.49 28.65 -13.02
N ASP A 205 13.89 29.90 -12.74
CA ASP A 205 15.19 30.46 -13.07
C ASP A 205 16.00 30.62 -11.76
N PHE A 206 17.16 29.95 -11.67
CA PHE A 206 18.03 30.04 -10.50
C PHE A 206 18.87 31.34 -10.59
N GLY A 207 18.21 32.46 -10.32
CA GLY A 207 18.81 33.75 -10.30
C GLY A 207 19.47 34.11 -8.96
N LYS A 208 20.00 35.37 -8.90
CA LYS A 208 20.68 35.91 -7.70
C LYS A 208 19.81 35.90 -6.44
N ASN A 209 18.48 36.03 -6.57
CA ASN A 209 17.58 36.02 -5.41
C ASN A 209 17.38 34.60 -4.87
N THR A 210 17.29 33.61 -5.75
CA THR A 210 17.23 32.18 -5.36
C THR A 210 18.50 31.75 -4.65
N GLU A 211 19.68 32.15 -5.20
CA GLU A 211 20.99 31.91 -4.57
C GLU A 211 21.06 32.51 -3.15
N LYS A 212 20.67 33.77 -2.99
CA LYS A 212 20.65 34.44 -1.67
C LYS A 212 19.69 33.76 -0.67
N ALA A 213 18.53 33.32 -1.14
CA ALA A 213 17.56 32.60 -0.32
C ALA A 213 18.13 31.25 0.16
N LEU A 214 18.77 30.52 -0.76
CA LEU A 214 19.41 29.25 -0.47
C LEU A 214 20.55 29.36 0.54
N VAL A 215 21.44 30.34 0.37
CA VAL A 215 22.54 30.60 1.31
C VAL A 215 22.02 30.94 2.72
N LYS A 216 20.95 31.73 2.81
CA LYS A 216 20.31 31.99 4.10
C LYS A 216 19.72 30.73 4.74
N TYR A 217 19.08 29.87 3.96
CA TYR A 217 18.58 28.58 4.39
C TYR A 217 19.73 27.70 4.87
N GLN A 218 20.77 27.51 4.07
CA GLN A 218 21.96 26.71 4.41
C GLN A 218 22.59 27.19 5.73
N LYS A 219 22.70 28.51 5.92
CA LYS A 219 23.19 29.08 7.17
C LYS A 219 22.35 28.70 8.38
N LYS A 220 21.02 28.78 8.26
CA LYS A 220 20.10 28.44 9.35
C LYS A 220 20.17 26.96 9.72
N GLU A 221 20.29 26.09 8.72
CA GLU A 221 20.33 24.63 8.90
C GLU A 221 21.76 24.09 9.18
N GLY A 222 22.76 24.96 9.34
CA GLY A 222 24.15 24.54 9.61
C GLY A 222 24.85 23.83 8.45
N LEU A 223 24.38 24.06 7.21
CA LEU A 223 24.94 23.48 6.00
C LEU A 223 26.06 24.38 5.43
N THR A 224 26.84 23.86 4.47
CA THR A 224 27.82 24.65 3.70
C THR A 224 27.09 25.75 2.95
N GLN A 225 27.50 27.00 3.17
CA GLN A 225 26.85 28.20 2.62
C GLN A 225 27.39 28.53 1.23
N ASP A 226 27.33 27.61 0.29
CA ASP A 226 27.88 27.67 -1.05
C ASP A 226 26.89 28.17 -2.12
N GLY A 227 25.60 28.26 -1.75
CA GLY A 227 24.53 28.62 -2.68
C GLY A 227 24.24 27.53 -3.72
N ILE A 228 24.69 26.29 -3.47
CA ILE A 228 24.48 25.14 -4.33
C ILE A 228 23.51 24.18 -3.64
N CYS A 229 22.43 23.82 -4.31
CA CYS A 229 21.48 22.81 -3.81
C CYS A 229 21.93 21.41 -4.23
N GLY A 230 22.94 20.88 -3.55
CA GLY A 230 23.38 19.49 -3.69
C GLY A 230 22.60 18.54 -2.78
N GLN A 231 22.99 17.27 -2.78
CA GLN A 231 22.30 16.20 -2.07
C GLN A 231 21.97 16.53 -0.60
N LYS A 232 22.95 16.98 0.19
CA LYS A 232 22.74 17.34 1.61
C LYS A 232 21.73 18.47 1.81
N THR A 233 21.71 19.43 0.88
CA THR A 233 20.76 20.54 0.92
C THR A 233 19.35 20.08 0.56
N TRP A 234 19.21 19.22 -0.45
CA TRP A 234 17.94 18.58 -0.78
C TRP A 234 17.39 17.72 0.35
N GLU A 235 18.23 16.88 0.96
CA GLU A 235 17.85 16.05 2.12
C GLU A 235 17.36 16.89 3.29
N SER A 236 17.93 18.08 3.49
CA SER A 236 17.47 19.00 4.53
C SER A 236 16.14 19.68 4.19
N LEU A 237 15.93 20.06 2.92
CA LEU A 237 14.69 20.72 2.45
C LEU A 237 13.47 19.81 2.41
N LEU A 238 13.67 18.50 2.35
CA LEU A 238 12.62 17.48 2.18
C LEU A 238 12.26 16.76 3.50
N LYS A 239 12.85 17.15 4.63
CA LYS A 239 12.49 16.69 5.99
C LYS A 239 11.25 17.41 6.48
#